data_f23388a3639c1a4c4646fa36e46602f9
#
_entry.id   f23388a3639c1a4c4646fa36e46602f9
#
_cell.length_a   1.000
_cell.length_b   1.000
_cell.length_c   1.000
_cell.angle_alpha   90.00
_cell.angle_beta   90.00
_cell.angle_gamma   90.00
#
_symmetry.space_group_name_H-M   'P 1'
#
loop_
_entity.id
_entity.type
_entity.pdbx_description
1 polymer ?
#
loop_
_entity_poly.entity_id
_entity_poly.type
_entity_poly.pdbx_seq_one_letter_code
_entity_poly.pdbx_strand_id
1 'polypeptide(L)'
;MSAYQKANLDELASTQYPHWIPIRHGLGIETFGMNAYRRNTGEAVVPEHDESASGAPELFYVATGDATFSIDGEEVAAPAGTCVWITDADAKRTATANADDTLVLAIGAARPGEAYVPEGWEAQYLD
;
A
#
# COMPACT_ATOMS: atom_id res chain seq x y z
N MET A 1 3.74 -29.45 -8.64
CA MET A 1 3.89 -27.99 -8.60
C MET A 1 2.57 -27.33 -8.99
N SER A 2 2.07 -26.45 -8.18
CA SER A 2 0.80 -25.75 -8.45
C SER A 2 1.01 -24.57 -9.40
N ALA A 3 0.01 -24.30 -10.22
CA ALA A 3 0.03 -23.16 -11.13
C ALA A 3 -0.25 -21.82 -10.42
N TYR A 4 -0.70 -21.86 -9.18
CA TYR A 4 -1.12 -20.67 -8.45
C TYR A 4 -0.88 -20.81 -6.95
N GLN A 5 -0.94 -19.68 -6.26
CA GLN A 5 -1.03 -19.59 -4.81
C GLN A 5 -2.26 -18.76 -4.46
N LYS A 6 -2.83 -19.01 -3.31
CA LYS A 6 -3.88 -18.13 -2.77
C LYS A 6 -3.63 -17.89 -1.28
N ALA A 7 -3.98 -16.71 -0.81
CA ALA A 7 -3.97 -16.38 0.60
C ALA A 7 -5.01 -15.30 0.88
N ASN A 8 -5.62 -15.35 2.03
CA ASN A 8 -6.46 -14.27 2.52
C ASN A 8 -5.58 -13.24 3.23
N LEU A 9 -5.98 -11.97 3.24
CA LEU A 9 -5.22 -10.93 3.92
C LEU A 9 -4.98 -11.27 5.39
N ASP A 10 -5.93 -11.90 6.06
CA ASP A 10 -5.79 -12.27 7.48
C ASP A 10 -4.69 -13.32 7.68
N GLU A 11 -4.44 -14.18 6.69
CA GLU A 11 -3.35 -15.15 6.74
C GLU A 11 -1.98 -14.49 6.52
N LEU A 12 -1.94 -13.40 5.75
CA LEU A 12 -0.71 -12.69 5.44
C LEU A 12 -0.35 -11.64 6.50
N ALA A 13 -1.33 -11.19 7.28
CA ALA A 13 -1.11 -10.18 8.32
C ALA A 13 -0.25 -10.76 9.44
N SER A 14 0.68 -9.94 9.95
CA SER A 14 1.43 -10.32 11.15
C SER A 14 0.55 -10.13 12.39
N THR A 15 0.85 -10.85 13.47
CA THR A 15 0.15 -10.67 14.73
C THR A 15 0.50 -9.34 15.39
N GLN A 16 1.70 -8.83 15.14
CA GLN A 16 2.18 -7.58 15.71
C GLN A 16 1.67 -6.36 14.96
N TYR A 17 1.51 -6.47 13.63
CA TYR A 17 1.08 -5.35 12.76
C TYR A 17 -0.06 -5.80 11.84
N PRO A 18 -1.26 -6.08 12.39
CA PRO A 18 -2.35 -6.66 11.59
C PRO A 18 -2.98 -5.70 10.57
N HIS A 19 -2.64 -4.41 10.65
CA HIS A 19 -3.19 -3.37 9.78
C HIS A 19 -2.29 -3.03 8.59
N TRP A 20 -1.05 -3.55 8.54
CA TRP A 20 -0.13 -3.36 7.42
C TRP A 20 0.29 -4.73 6.90
N ILE A 21 -0.26 -5.12 5.76
CA ILE A 21 -0.21 -6.50 5.29
C ILE A 21 0.71 -6.61 4.08
N PRO A 22 1.86 -7.30 4.21
CA PRO A 22 2.86 -7.41 3.13
C PRO A 22 2.48 -8.52 2.14
N ILE A 23 1.63 -8.20 1.17
CA ILE A 23 1.15 -9.17 0.17
C ILE A 23 2.31 -9.69 -0.68
N ARG A 24 3.14 -8.78 -1.20
CA ARG A 24 4.28 -9.17 -2.04
C ARG A 24 5.17 -10.19 -1.33
N HIS A 25 5.56 -9.86 -0.11
CA HIS A 25 6.46 -10.72 0.66
C HIS A 25 5.81 -12.07 0.97
N GLY A 26 4.55 -12.05 1.39
CA GLY A 26 3.83 -13.28 1.78
C GLY A 26 3.62 -14.25 0.64
N LEU A 27 3.45 -13.77 -0.58
CA LEU A 27 3.26 -14.60 -1.78
C LEU A 27 4.55 -14.82 -2.57
N GLY A 28 5.65 -14.16 -2.20
CA GLY A 28 6.91 -14.29 -2.92
C GLY A 28 6.90 -13.62 -4.29
N ILE A 29 6.16 -12.52 -4.44
CA ILE A 29 6.10 -11.77 -5.70
C ILE A 29 7.40 -10.99 -5.88
N GLU A 30 8.05 -11.16 -7.03
CA GLU A 30 9.36 -10.52 -7.30
C GLU A 30 9.30 -9.40 -8.33
N THR A 31 8.18 -9.26 -9.06
CA THR A 31 8.09 -8.39 -10.23
C THR A 31 7.35 -7.07 -9.97
N PHE A 32 6.65 -6.95 -8.86
CA PHE A 32 6.00 -5.71 -8.44
C PHE A 32 5.79 -5.71 -6.93
N GLY A 33 5.54 -4.53 -6.35
CA GLY A 33 5.21 -4.39 -4.95
C GLY A 33 3.70 -4.38 -4.75
N MET A 34 3.23 -4.97 -3.66
CA MET A 34 1.83 -4.87 -3.26
C MET A 34 1.69 -5.08 -1.76
N ASN A 35 1.03 -4.14 -1.12
CA ASN A 35 0.73 -4.20 0.30
C ASN A 35 -0.72 -3.77 0.51
N ALA A 36 -1.32 -4.24 1.60
CA ALA A 36 -2.65 -3.78 2.01
C ALA A 36 -2.54 -3.05 3.33
N TYR A 37 -3.30 -1.97 3.45
CA TYR A 37 -3.43 -1.19 4.68
C TYR A 37 -4.89 -1.19 5.08
N ARG A 38 -5.16 -1.52 6.35
CA ARG A 38 -6.53 -1.60 6.87
C ARG A 38 -6.61 -0.92 8.23
N ARG A 39 -7.39 0.14 8.32
CA ARG A 39 -7.55 0.90 9.57
C ARG A 39 -8.99 1.36 9.73
N ASN A 40 -9.26 1.90 10.92
CA ASN A 40 -10.57 2.41 11.28
C ASN A 40 -10.60 3.95 11.29
N THR A 41 -11.79 4.50 11.41
CA THR A 41 -12.03 5.95 11.37
C THR A 41 -11.04 6.73 12.22
N GLY A 42 -10.47 7.76 11.63
CA GLY A 42 -9.53 8.69 12.30
C GLY A 42 -8.08 8.23 12.30
N GLU A 43 -7.81 7.00 11.91
CA GLU A 43 -6.46 6.46 11.89
C GLU A 43 -5.77 6.70 10.54
N ALA A 44 -4.44 6.84 10.55
CA ALA A 44 -3.67 6.92 9.32
C ALA A 44 -3.63 5.54 8.66
N VAL A 45 -4.44 5.35 7.61
CA VAL A 45 -4.48 4.09 6.89
C VAL A 45 -3.24 3.90 6.01
N VAL A 46 -2.72 4.98 5.45
CA VAL A 46 -1.41 4.99 4.79
C VAL A 46 -0.50 5.90 5.60
N PRO A 47 0.58 5.37 6.21
CA PRO A 47 1.52 6.20 6.95
C PRO A 47 2.22 7.21 6.02
N GLU A 48 2.55 8.37 6.54
CA GLU A 48 3.22 9.41 5.74
C GLU A 48 4.58 8.92 5.26
N HIS A 49 4.80 9.01 3.95
CA HIS A 49 6.09 8.65 3.35
C HIS A 49 6.21 9.24 1.94
N ASP A 50 7.39 9.13 1.37
CA ASP A 50 7.62 9.32 -0.05
C ASP A 50 8.37 8.11 -0.62
N GLU A 51 8.56 8.10 -1.93
CA GLU A 51 9.26 7.03 -2.62
C GLU A 51 10.58 7.51 -3.23
N SER A 52 11.17 8.57 -2.67
CA SER A 52 12.41 9.16 -3.19
C SER A 52 13.57 8.17 -3.21
N ALA A 53 13.60 7.23 -2.27
CA ALA A 53 14.66 6.22 -2.20
C ALA A 53 14.66 5.28 -3.40
N SER A 54 13.49 4.88 -3.89
CA SER A 54 13.35 3.99 -5.06
C SER A 54 13.16 4.76 -6.36
N GLY A 55 12.59 5.96 -6.30
CA GLY A 55 12.18 6.72 -7.47
C GLY A 55 11.00 6.11 -8.22
N ALA A 56 10.30 5.15 -7.62
CA ALA A 56 9.25 4.40 -8.29
C ALA A 56 7.88 5.06 -8.14
N PRO A 57 7.00 4.98 -9.16
CA PRO A 57 5.63 5.41 -9.02
C PRO A 57 4.83 4.42 -8.18
N GLU A 58 3.72 4.88 -7.60
CA GLU A 58 2.90 4.07 -6.72
C GLU A 58 1.41 4.28 -6.99
N LEU A 59 0.66 3.19 -7.04
CA LEU A 59 -0.78 3.21 -7.20
C LEU A 59 -1.44 2.81 -5.89
N PHE A 60 -2.37 3.65 -5.42
CA PHE A 60 -3.25 3.29 -4.32
C PHE A 60 -4.65 3.02 -4.85
N TYR A 61 -5.30 2.01 -4.31
CA TYR A 61 -6.69 1.70 -4.62
C TYR A 61 -7.47 1.52 -3.32
N VAL A 62 -8.49 2.34 -3.12
CA VAL A 62 -9.36 2.23 -1.95
C VAL A 62 -10.43 1.18 -2.24
N ALA A 63 -10.26 0.00 -1.67
CA ALA A 63 -11.13 -1.15 -1.95
C ALA A 63 -12.44 -1.09 -1.15
N THR A 64 -12.36 -0.71 0.13
CA THR A 64 -13.53 -0.56 1.00
C THR A 64 -13.37 0.68 1.86
N GLY A 65 -14.48 1.17 2.41
CA GLY A 65 -14.49 2.31 3.29
C GLY A 65 -14.37 3.64 2.57
N ASP A 66 -13.65 4.56 3.17
CA ASP A 66 -13.46 5.91 2.65
C ASP A 66 -12.16 6.47 3.21
N ALA A 67 -11.38 7.13 2.37
CA ALA A 67 -10.11 7.74 2.77
C ALA A 67 -9.97 9.15 2.23
N THR A 68 -9.17 9.96 2.93
CA THR A 68 -8.71 11.25 2.43
C THR A 68 -7.19 11.19 2.34
N PHE A 69 -6.65 11.33 1.14
CA PHE A 69 -5.22 11.43 0.93
C PHE A 69 -4.76 12.88 1.11
N SER A 70 -3.56 13.03 1.64
CA SER A 70 -2.83 14.30 1.59
C SER A 70 -1.57 14.06 0.78
N ILE A 71 -1.44 14.75 -0.35
CA ILE A 71 -0.31 14.60 -1.27
C ILE A 71 0.36 15.97 -1.39
N ASP A 72 1.56 16.12 -0.82
CA ASP A 72 2.25 17.40 -0.69
C ASP A 72 1.34 18.50 -0.13
N GLY A 73 0.50 18.14 0.85
CA GLY A 73 -0.43 19.08 1.49
C GLY A 73 -1.76 19.27 0.77
N GLU A 74 -1.94 18.73 -0.42
CA GLU A 74 -3.22 18.76 -1.14
C GLU A 74 -4.12 17.62 -0.69
N GLU A 75 -5.32 17.94 -0.25
CA GLU A 75 -6.30 16.93 0.15
C GLU A 75 -7.04 16.38 -1.06
N VAL A 76 -7.11 15.04 -1.12
CA VAL A 76 -7.78 14.32 -2.21
C VAL A 76 -8.78 13.35 -1.62
N ALA A 77 -10.06 13.57 -1.91
CA ALA A 77 -11.11 12.65 -1.47
C ALA A 77 -11.01 11.33 -2.25
N ALA A 78 -11.03 10.22 -1.52
CA ALA A 78 -10.86 8.89 -2.10
C ALA A 78 -11.83 7.88 -1.47
N PRO A 79 -13.12 7.94 -1.84
CA PRO A 79 -14.07 6.91 -1.41
C PRO A 79 -13.74 5.56 -2.06
N ALA A 80 -14.37 4.49 -1.56
CA ALA A 80 -14.19 3.15 -2.12
C ALA A 80 -14.34 3.14 -3.64
N GLY A 81 -13.42 2.46 -4.32
CA GLY A 81 -13.36 2.42 -5.79
C GLY A 81 -12.44 3.47 -6.41
N THR A 82 -11.83 4.35 -5.61
CA THR A 82 -10.94 5.40 -6.12
C THR A 82 -9.52 4.86 -6.30
N CYS A 83 -8.92 5.15 -7.45
CA CYS A 83 -7.51 4.92 -7.73
C CYS A 83 -6.75 6.25 -7.62
N VAL A 84 -5.63 6.24 -6.93
CA VAL A 84 -4.73 7.40 -6.83
C VAL A 84 -3.37 6.98 -7.37
N TRP A 85 -2.99 7.53 -8.51
CA TRP A 85 -1.73 7.21 -9.18
C TRP A 85 -0.73 8.33 -8.96
N ILE A 86 0.32 8.05 -8.17
CA ILE A 86 1.34 9.04 -7.80
C ILE A 86 2.60 8.76 -8.60
N THR A 87 2.89 9.64 -9.56
CA THR A 87 4.06 9.51 -10.44
C THR A 87 5.28 10.25 -9.91
N ASP A 88 5.09 11.27 -9.07
CA ASP A 88 6.19 11.99 -8.44
C ASP A 88 6.62 11.25 -7.19
N ALA A 89 7.76 10.56 -7.28
CA ALA A 89 8.28 9.79 -6.16
C ALA A 89 8.64 10.66 -4.95
N ASP A 90 8.96 11.92 -5.16
CA ASP A 90 9.32 12.85 -4.07
C ASP A 90 8.10 13.41 -3.35
N ALA A 91 6.90 13.27 -3.90
CA ALA A 91 5.69 13.76 -3.26
C ALA A 91 5.41 13.00 -1.96
N LYS A 92 5.28 13.74 -0.86
CA LYS A 92 4.87 13.14 0.41
C LYS A 92 3.40 12.80 0.37
N ARG A 93 3.06 11.58 0.80
CA ARG A 93 1.71 11.08 0.80
C ARG A 93 1.36 10.44 2.13
N THR A 94 0.13 10.62 2.54
CA THR A 94 -0.50 9.94 3.66
C THR A 94 -1.99 9.83 3.38
N ALA A 95 -2.69 8.94 4.06
CA ALA A 95 -4.14 8.84 3.96
C ALA A 95 -4.74 8.57 5.33
N THR A 96 -5.86 9.23 5.61
CA THR A 96 -6.64 9.04 6.82
C THR A 96 -7.93 8.31 6.49
N ALA A 97 -8.27 7.30 7.28
CA ALA A 97 -9.53 6.59 7.15
C ALA A 97 -10.68 7.45 7.71
N ASN A 98 -11.76 7.59 6.95
CA ASN A 98 -12.96 8.30 7.36
C ASN A 98 -14.10 7.34 7.74
N ALA A 99 -13.86 6.04 7.61
CA ALA A 99 -14.82 4.99 7.97
C ALA A 99 -14.05 3.81 8.56
N ASP A 100 -14.74 2.99 9.36
CA ASP A 100 -14.17 1.76 9.86
C ASP A 100 -13.96 0.76 8.70
N ASP A 101 -13.00 -0.14 8.88
CA ASP A 101 -12.64 -1.15 7.86
C ASP A 101 -12.26 -0.53 6.51
N THR A 102 -11.61 0.63 6.53
CA THR A 102 -11.07 1.20 5.30
C THR A 102 -9.86 0.38 4.87
N LEU A 103 -9.95 -0.17 3.66
CA LEU A 103 -8.90 -1.00 3.06
C LEU A 103 -8.33 -0.29 1.84
N VAL A 104 -7.03 -0.04 1.87
CA VAL A 104 -6.28 0.57 0.77
C VAL A 104 -5.21 -0.42 0.31
N LEU A 105 -5.18 -0.68 -0.98
CA LEU A 105 -4.12 -1.46 -1.61
C LEU A 105 -3.09 -0.50 -2.17
N ALA A 106 -1.82 -0.76 -1.89
CA ALA A 106 -0.69 -0.02 -2.45
C ALA A 106 0.06 -0.93 -3.41
N ILE A 107 0.23 -0.49 -4.65
CA ILE A 107 0.90 -1.25 -5.69
C ILE A 107 2.10 -0.44 -6.15
N GLY A 108 3.30 -0.99 -5.92
CA GLY A 108 4.55 -0.38 -6.33
C GLY A 108 5.00 -0.93 -7.67
N ALA A 109 5.31 -0.04 -8.60
CA ALA A 109 5.80 -0.40 -9.92
C ALA A 109 7.29 -0.15 -10.02
N ALA A 110 7.93 -0.78 -11.01
CA ALA A 110 9.29 -0.44 -11.37
C ALA A 110 9.31 0.92 -12.09
N ARG A 111 10.45 1.61 -12.03
CA ARG A 111 10.67 2.78 -12.89
C ARG A 111 10.61 2.34 -14.35
N PRO A 112 10.14 3.23 -15.26
CA PRO A 112 10.06 2.87 -16.68
C PRO A 112 11.39 2.35 -17.21
N GLY A 113 11.36 1.18 -17.86
CA GLY A 113 12.54 0.54 -18.44
C GLY A 113 13.42 -0.21 -17.45
N GLU A 114 13.06 -0.28 -16.18
CA GLU A 114 13.83 -0.96 -15.14
C GLU A 114 13.06 -2.12 -14.53
N ALA A 115 13.78 -3.08 -13.97
CA ALA A 115 13.18 -4.17 -13.22
C ALA A 115 12.75 -3.67 -11.83
N TYR A 116 11.67 -4.24 -11.31
CA TYR A 116 11.24 -3.96 -9.95
C TYR A 116 12.27 -4.49 -8.95
N VAL A 117 12.60 -3.67 -7.94
CA VAL A 117 13.46 -4.05 -6.84
C VAL A 117 12.65 -4.01 -5.54
N PRO A 118 12.51 -5.15 -4.83
CA PRO A 118 11.80 -5.18 -3.55
C PRO A 118 12.41 -4.22 -2.53
N GLU A 119 11.56 -3.53 -1.78
CA GLU A 119 12.00 -2.63 -0.73
C GLU A 119 12.19 -3.38 0.58
N GLY A 120 13.28 -3.07 1.29
CA GLY A 120 13.62 -3.78 2.53
C GLY A 120 12.72 -3.43 3.72
N TRP A 121 11.97 -2.32 3.65
CA TRP A 121 11.13 -1.87 4.78
C TRP A 121 10.02 -2.86 5.14
N GLU A 122 9.60 -3.70 4.20
CA GLU A 122 8.52 -4.69 4.44
C GLU A 122 8.84 -5.62 5.61
N ALA A 123 10.11 -5.94 5.81
CA ALA A 123 10.54 -6.87 6.85
C ALA A 123 10.18 -6.39 8.26
N GLN A 124 10.04 -5.09 8.49
CA GLN A 124 9.70 -4.55 9.80
C GLN A 124 8.26 -4.88 10.22
N TYR A 125 7.39 -5.26 9.30
CA TYR A 125 5.99 -5.62 9.57
C TYR A 125 5.77 -7.12 9.65
N LEU A 126 6.81 -7.91 9.62
CA LEU A 126 6.74 -9.37 9.78
C LEU A 126 6.85 -9.76 11.25
N ASP A 127 6.28 -10.90 11.59
CA ASP A 127 6.42 -11.47 12.94
C ASP A 127 7.85 -11.92 13.24
#